data_4a8d2448b2071015bc0d25f399e6702a
#
_entry.id   4a8d2448b2071015bc0d25f399e6702a
#
_cell.length_a   1.000
_cell.length_b   1.000
_cell.length_c   1.000
_cell.angle_alpha   90.00
_cell.angle_beta   90.00
_cell.angle_gamma   90.00
#
_symmetry.space_group_name_H-M   'P 1'
#
loop_
_entity.id
_entity.type
_entity.pdbx_description
1 polymer ?
#
loop_
_entity_poly.entity_id
_entity_poly.type
_entity_poly.pdbx_seq_one_letter_code
_entity_poly.pdbx_strand_id
1 'polypeptide(L)'
;MRIAFISPFFPLEGGIARFSGLLAAALREQRRDDVVPLAFRALFPPFIAKGAEAPLPDEFRLVLFNPFSWLETIQRLRSLKPDIVLVAFWTGFLAPLFYVVRRFTGIRMVVLLHNLSSHESFFIEPLLQRLLAASADGVLTLSSSVSQEVKAAMPAIPLLQLFHPVYEPEGSLPSVVDARHELHLDSSAPVLLFFGYVRSYKGLETMLRAMPAILLREPLLRLVVAGHFYEDVSFYRRLVDHLGLGGNVDLYPGYVSTERSALYFAAADAAVLPYRSATQSGVVQLAYGHGRPVIVTPVGALPEMVRPGETGWVAGDASPEGLADAVGEFLDSRERLASMRPAIEAFRRDYSWEAFAVSAGKFLETIAAGR
;
A
#
# COMPACT_ATOMS: atom_id res chain seq x y z
N MET A 1 10.21 13.51 21.33
CA MET A 1 8.89 14.19 21.22
C MET A 1 7.79 13.19 21.56
N ARG A 2 6.71 13.62 22.19
CA ARG A 2 5.52 12.78 22.42
C ARG A 2 4.51 12.95 21.27
N ILE A 3 4.24 11.86 20.56
CA ILE A 3 3.35 11.84 19.40
C ILE A 3 2.11 11.01 19.74
N ALA A 4 0.92 11.59 19.69
CA ALA A 4 -0.32 10.81 19.70
C ALA A 4 -0.66 10.42 18.26
N PHE A 5 -0.73 9.13 17.96
CA PHE A 5 -0.95 8.66 16.59
C PHE A 5 -2.34 8.01 16.45
N ILE A 6 -3.27 8.72 15.81
CA ILE A 6 -4.64 8.24 15.54
C ILE A 6 -4.63 7.49 14.19
N SER A 7 -4.80 6.18 14.25
CA SER A 7 -4.82 5.31 13.07
C SER A 7 -5.43 3.93 13.41
N PRO A 8 -5.78 3.11 12.42
CA PRO A 8 -5.88 1.67 12.61
C PRO A 8 -4.51 1.09 13.02
N PHE A 9 -4.53 0.14 13.95
CA PHE A 9 -3.37 -0.66 14.36
C PHE A 9 -3.77 -2.12 14.46
N PHE A 10 -2.78 -3.03 14.44
CA PHE A 10 -3.03 -4.44 14.75
C PHE A 10 -3.76 -4.57 16.10
N PRO A 11 -4.79 -5.44 16.23
CA PRO A 11 -5.18 -6.53 15.34
C PRO A 11 -6.16 -6.17 14.21
N LEU A 12 -6.46 -4.88 13.97
CA LEU A 12 -7.19 -4.51 12.76
C LEU A 12 -6.34 -4.86 11.54
N GLU A 13 -6.92 -5.63 10.61
CA GLU A 13 -6.24 -6.04 9.40
C GLU A 13 -6.26 -4.94 8.33
N GLY A 14 -5.23 -4.93 7.48
CA GLY A 14 -5.16 -4.05 6.31
C GLY A 14 -3.85 -3.27 6.18
N GLY A 15 -3.61 -2.73 4.98
CA GLY A 15 -2.37 -2.05 4.64
C GLY A 15 -2.09 -0.84 5.52
N ILE A 16 -3.13 -0.07 5.91
CA ILE A 16 -2.98 1.14 6.74
C ILE A 16 -2.60 0.76 8.18
N ALA A 17 -3.20 -0.28 8.74
CA ALA A 17 -2.87 -0.74 10.09
C ALA A 17 -1.42 -1.23 10.17
N ARG A 18 -0.98 -2.00 9.16
CA ARG A 18 0.42 -2.44 9.03
C ARG A 18 1.36 -1.25 8.87
N PHE A 19 1.04 -0.33 7.97
CA PHE A 19 1.83 0.90 7.77
C PHE A 19 2.00 1.67 9.07
N SER A 20 0.91 1.91 9.78
CA SER A 20 0.91 2.71 11.02
C SER A 20 1.70 2.03 12.14
N GLY A 21 1.61 0.71 12.25
CA GLY A 21 2.40 -0.08 13.19
C GLY A 21 3.90 0.05 12.93
N LEU A 22 4.33 -0.13 11.67
CA LEU A 22 5.72 -0.01 11.25
C LEU A 22 6.26 1.43 11.41
N LEU A 23 5.45 2.44 11.05
CA LEU A 23 5.83 3.84 11.26
C LEU A 23 6.01 4.16 12.76
N ALA A 24 5.08 3.71 13.61
CA ALA A 24 5.18 3.92 15.05
C ALA A 24 6.43 3.25 15.64
N ALA A 25 6.77 2.03 15.19
CA ALA A 25 7.98 1.34 15.58
C ALA A 25 9.24 2.11 15.12
N ALA A 26 9.30 2.50 13.85
CA ALA A 26 10.44 3.22 13.28
C ALA A 26 10.67 4.59 13.97
N LEU A 27 9.61 5.34 14.28
CA LEU A 27 9.73 6.61 15.04
C LEU A 27 10.30 6.38 16.46
N ARG A 28 9.88 5.29 17.13
CA ARG A 28 10.41 4.95 18.47
C ARG A 28 11.87 4.52 18.40
N GLU A 29 12.23 3.66 17.45
CA GLU A 29 13.58 3.10 17.33
C GLU A 29 14.60 4.10 16.83
N GLN A 30 14.29 4.81 15.74
CA GLN A 30 15.24 5.70 15.07
C GLN A 30 15.35 7.09 15.73
N ARG A 31 14.27 7.54 16.37
CA ARG A 31 14.21 8.89 16.90
C ARG A 31 14.00 8.96 18.40
N ARG A 32 13.73 7.83 19.04
CA ARG A 32 13.36 7.75 20.48
C ARG A 32 12.13 8.60 20.81
N ASP A 33 11.22 8.76 19.85
CA ASP A 33 9.96 9.46 20.07
C ASP A 33 9.02 8.60 20.93
N ASP A 34 8.30 9.24 21.87
CA ASP A 34 7.24 8.60 22.65
C ASP A 34 5.95 8.56 21.81
N VAL A 35 5.78 7.50 21.01
CA VAL A 35 4.60 7.36 20.14
C VAL A 35 3.51 6.59 20.87
N VAL A 36 2.38 7.26 21.13
CA VAL A 36 1.21 6.69 21.79
C VAL A 36 0.12 6.40 20.75
N PRO A 37 -0.18 5.12 20.43
CA PRO A 37 -1.26 4.76 19.54
C PRO A 37 -2.63 5.11 20.14
N LEU A 38 -3.47 5.76 19.34
CA LEU A 38 -4.89 5.96 19.60
C LEU A 38 -5.67 5.22 18.52
N ALA A 39 -5.87 3.92 18.76
CA ALA A 39 -6.35 2.99 17.77
C ALA A 39 -7.88 3.00 17.63
N PHE A 40 -8.34 2.77 16.40
CA PHE A 40 -9.75 2.52 16.15
C PHE A 40 -10.19 1.16 16.68
N ARG A 41 -11.38 1.11 17.28
CA ARG A 41 -12.09 -0.12 17.61
C ARG A 41 -12.95 -0.60 16.44
N ALA A 42 -13.56 0.34 15.71
CA ALA A 42 -14.36 0.05 14.53
C ALA A 42 -14.27 1.19 13.52
N LEU A 43 -14.08 0.82 12.25
CA LEU A 43 -14.00 1.73 11.11
C LEU A 43 -15.33 1.86 10.36
N PHE A 44 -16.20 0.85 10.50
CA PHE A 44 -17.49 0.77 9.82
C PHE A 44 -18.61 0.60 10.83
N PRO A 45 -19.83 1.07 10.52
CA PRO A 45 -21.00 0.74 11.30
C PRO A 45 -21.23 -0.80 11.38
N PRO A 46 -21.78 -1.33 12.48
CA PRO A 46 -21.93 -2.78 12.68
C PRO A 46 -22.70 -3.51 11.56
N PHE A 47 -23.61 -2.81 10.87
CA PHE A 47 -24.39 -3.38 9.76
C PHE A 47 -23.61 -3.49 8.44
N ILE A 48 -22.43 -2.88 8.34
CA ILE A 48 -21.52 -2.98 7.18
C ILE A 48 -20.37 -3.93 7.48
N ALA A 49 -19.96 -4.05 8.75
CA ALA A 49 -18.89 -4.93 9.17
C ALA A 49 -19.30 -6.41 8.96
N LYS A 50 -18.69 -7.08 7.99
CA LYS A 50 -18.87 -8.52 7.74
C LYS A 50 -17.65 -9.26 8.28
N GLY A 51 -17.83 -10.07 9.32
CA GLY A 51 -16.81 -10.97 9.82
C GLY A 51 -16.72 -10.95 11.36
N ALA A 52 -16.24 -12.05 11.94
CA ALA A 52 -15.87 -12.09 13.36
C ALA A 52 -14.57 -11.31 13.54
N GLU A 53 -14.67 -10.10 14.08
CA GLU A 53 -13.49 -9.35 14.46
C GLU A 53 -12.77 -10.07 15.60
N ALA A 54 -11.45 -10.20 15.50
CA ALA A 54 -10.64 -10.68 16.61
C ALA A 54 -10.88 -9.78 17.85
N PRO A 55 -10.80 -10.33 19.08
CA PRO A 55 -10.97 -9.52 20.28
C PRO A 55 -9.94 -8.40 20.31
N LEU A 56 -10.43 -7.16 20.33
CA LEU A 56 -9.59 -5.95 20.32
C LEU A 56 -9.17 -5.60 21.76
N PRO A 57 -7.95 -5.08 21.97
CA PRO A 57 -7.52 -4.55 23.24
C PRO A 57 -8.49 -3.50 23.79
N ASP A 58 -8.73 -3.49 25.10
CA ASP A 58 -9.65 -2.55 25.75
C ASP A 58 -9.28 -1.08 25.57
N GLU A 59 -8.01 -0.82 25.25
CA GLU A 59 -7.49 0.51 24.93
C GLU A 59 -7.91 1.04 23.55
N PHE A 60 -8.42 0.15 22.64
CA PHE A 60 -8.95 0.53 21.34
C PHE A 60 -10.40 0.98 21.51
N ARG A 61 -10.62 2.27 21.70
CA ARG A 61 -11.92 2.86 22.02
C ARG A 61 -12.52 3.70 20.91
N LEU A 62 -11.71 4.19 19.99
CA LEU A 62 -12.16 5.10 18.94
C LEU A 62 -13.04 4.37 17.91
N VAL A 63 -14.26 4.84 17.73
CA VAL A 63 -15.19 4.36 16.72
C VAL A 63 -15.53 5.49 15.77
N LEU A 64 -15.26 5.32 14.47
CA LEU A 64 -15.34 6.39 13.48
C LEU A 64 -16.72 7.07 13.46
N PHE A 65 -17.80 6.32 13.52
CA PHE A 65 -19.16 6.83 13.44
C PHE A 65 -19.84 6.98 14.81
N ASN A 66 -19.08 7.07 15.92
CA ASN A 66 -19.60 7.30 17.27
C ASN A 66 -18.98 8.56 17.90
N PRO A 67 -19.69 9.71 17.89
CA PRO A 67 -19.19 10.96 18.47
C PRO A 67 -18.84 10.88 19.98
N PHE A 68 -19.46 9.97 20.75
CA PHE A 68 -19.10 9.80 22.16
C PHE A 68 -17.66 9.27 22.32
N SER A 69 -17.23 8.38 21.45
CA SER A 69 -15.84 7.90 21.45
C SER A 69 -14.83 9.00 21.07
N TRP A 70 -15.27 10.02 20.32
CA TRP A 70 -14.46 11.19 20.00
C TRP A 70 -14.19 12.05 21.25
N LEU A 71 -15.20 12.20 22.11
CA LEU A 71 -15.05 12.92 23.38
C LEU A 71 -14.06 12.22 24.32
N GLU A 72 -14.12 10.89 24.41
CA GLU A 72 -13.13 10.10 25.14
C GLU A 72 -11.72 10.29 24.60
N THR A 73 -11.59 10.28 23.27
CA THR A 73 -10.30 10.52 22.60
C THR A 73 -9.77 11.94 22.91
N ILE A 74 -10.62 12.96 22.90
CA ILE A 74 -10.26 14.33 23.28
C ILE A 74 -9.80 14.40 24.74
N GLN A 75 -10.51 13.76 25.65
CA GLN A 75 -10.12 13.72 27.08
C GLN A 75 -8.77 13.03 27.26
N ARG A 76 -8.55 11.91 26.56
CA ARG A 76 -7.28 11.17 26.57
C ARG A 76 -6.14 12.04 26.04
N LEU A 77 -6.33 12.75 24.93
CA LEU A 77 -5.34 13.67 24.37
C LEU A 77 -5.00 14.82 25.34
N ARG A 78 -6.01 15.39 26.01
CA ARG A 78 -5.79 16.45 27.03
C ARG A 78 -4.98 15.95 28.23
N SER A 79 -5.21 14.70 28.66
CA SER A 79 -4.46 14.07 29.74
C SER A 79 -3.04 13.70 29.32
N LEU A 80 -2.88 13.20 28.10
CA LEU A 80 -1.60 12.77 27.53
C LEU A 80 -0.66 13.95 27.25
N LYS A 81 -1.23 15.11 26.89
CA LYS A 81 -0.50 16.34 26.52
C LYS A 81 0.61 16.06 25.50
N PRO A 82 0.30 15.48 24.34
CA PRO A 82 1.30 15.23 23.31
C PRO A 82 1.79 16.55 22.70
N ASP A 83 3.01 16.54 22.19
CA ASP A 83 3.58 17.68 21.44
C ASP A 83 2.86 17.89 20.11
N ILE A 84 2.38 16.76 19.51
CA ILE A 84 1.69 16.77 18.23
C ILE A 84 0.76 15.55 18.11
N VAL A 85 -0.29 15.70 17.31
CA VAL A 85 -1.16 14.61 16.88
C VAL A 85 -0.83 14.26 15.43
N LEU A 86 -0.44 13.01 15.17
CA LEU A 86 -0.32 12.43 13.84
C LEU A 86 -1.58 11.64 13.55
N VAL A 87 -2.18 11.81 12.37
CA VAL A 87 -3.39 11.08 11.97
C VAL A 87 -3.20 10.46 10.60
N ALA A 88 -3.61 9.21 10.41
CA ALA A 88 -3.69 8.60 9.10
C ALA A 88 -5.05 8.92 8.44
N PHE A 89 -5.01 9.38 7.19
CA PHE A 89 -6.20 9.72 6.42
C PHE A 89 -6.26 8.91 5.12
N TRP A 90 -7.38 8.22 4.90
CA TRP A 90 -7.60 7.38 3.71
C TRP A 90 -9.05 7.48 3.16
N THR A 91 -9.93 8.16 3.89
CA THR A 91 -11.32 8.41 3.48
C THR A 91 -11.82 9.73 4.04
N GLY A 92 -12.61 10.45 3.25
CA GLY A 92 -13.19 11.74 3.64
C GLY A 92 -14.01 11.69 4.94
N PHE A 93 -14.59 10.54 5.28
CA PHE A 93 -15.37 10.37 6.51
C PHE A 93 -14.57 10.56 7.81
N LEU A 94 -13.24 10.57 7.75
CA LEU A 94 -12.37 10.89 8.90
C LEU A 94 -12.30 12.39 9.19
N ALA A 95 -12.57 13.25 8.20
CA ALA A 95 -12.40 14.70 8.34
C ALA A 95 -13.23 15.33 9.48
N PRO A 96 -14.50 14.97 9.72
CA PRO A 96 -15.27 15.48 10.86
C PRO A 96 -14.62 15.14 12.23
N LEU A 97 -14.15 13.90 12.40
CA LEU A 97 -13.44 13.49 13.61
C LEU A 97 -12.20 14.34 13.85
N PHE A 98 -11.36 14.49 12.83
CA PHE A 98 -10.11 15.25 12.94
C PHE A 98 -10.36 16.73 13.21
N TYR A 99 -11.38 17.31 12.56
CA TYR A 99 -11.81 18.68 12.82
C TYR A 99 -12.25 18.88 14.28
N VAL A 100 -13.08 17.99 14.81
CA VAL A 100 -13.54 18.03 16.19
C VAL A 100 -12.35 17.87 17.17
N VAL A 101 -11.48 16.87 16.94
CA VAL A 101 -10.28 16.68 17.78
C VAL A 101 -9.40 17.93 17.78
N ARG A 102 -9.07 18.48 16.61
CA ARG A 102 -8.23 19.67 16.48
C ARG A 102 -8.87 20.89 17.17
N ARG A 103 -10.18 21.10 16.96
CA ARG A 103 -10.93 22.25 17.50
C ARG A 103 -11.03 22.24 19.03
N PHE A 104 -11.19 21.05 19.63
CA PHE A 104 -11.40 20.95 21.07
C PHE A 104 -10.12 20.69 21.87
N THR A 105 -9.06 20.17 21.28
CA THR A 105 -7.78 20.00 21.97
C THR A 105 -6.82 21.19 21.80
N GLY A 106 -6.90 21.90 20.67
CA GLY A 106 -5.94 22.92 20.29
C GLY A 106 -4.53 22.38 19.94
N ILE A 107 -4.30 21.07 20.05
CA ILE A 107 -3.02 20.43 19.75
C ILE A 107 -2.80 20.41 18.24
N ARG A 108 -1.59 20.73 17.78
CA ARG A 108 -1.26 20.71 16.35
C ARG A 108 -1.37 19.33 15.77
N MET A 109 -1.85 19.27 14.53
CA MET A 109 -2.17 18.02 13.84
C MET A 109 -1.47 17.94 12.50
N VAL A 110 -0.76 16.83 12.27
CA VAL A 110 -0.22 16.46 10.96
C VAL A 110 -1.01 15.31 10.40
N VAL A 111 -1.42 15.44 9.15
CA VAL A 111 -2.18 14.41 8.43
C VAL A 111 -1.26 13.63 7.52
N LEU A 112 -1.11 12.33 7.77
CA LEU A 112 -0.50 11.38 6.85
C LEU A 112 -1.57 10.92 5.85
N LEU A 113 -1.45 11.41 4.63
CA LEU A 113 -2.48 11.27 3.61
C LEU A 113 -2.15 10.11 2.67
N HIS A 114 -2.95 9.04 2.74
CA HIS A 114 -2.86 7.93 1.80
C HIS A 114 -3.60 8.23 0.50
N ASN A 115 -4.78 8.86 0.57
CA ASN A 115 -5.56 9.34 -0.56
C ASN A 115 -6.29 10.63 -0.14
N LEU A 116 -6.39 11.61 -1.02
CA LEU A 116 -7.21 12.81 -0.77
C LEU A 116 -8.64 12.58 -1.23
N SER A 117 -8.82 12.06 -2.44
CA SER A 117 -10.12 11.77 -3.04
C SER A 117 -10.44 10.28 -2.92
N SER A 118 -11.70 9.93 -2.69
CA SER A 118 -12.16 8.55 -2.80
C SER A 118 -12.29 8.18 -4.29
N HIS A 119 -12.07 6.91 -4.64
CA HIS A 119 -12.33 6.41 -6.00
C HIS A 119 -13.81 6.50 -6.42
N GLU A 120 -14.70 6.76 -5.45
CA GLU A 120 -16.11 7.05 -5.63
C GLU A 120 -16.36 8.49 -5.18
N SER A 121 -16.64 9.38 -6.13
CA SER A 121 -16.92 10.79 -5.83
C SER A 121 -18.26 10.94 -5.10
N PHE A 122 -18.22 11.43 -3.86
CA PHE A 122 -19.42 11.74 -3.09
C PHE A 122 -19.74 13.24 -3.20
N PHE A 123 -21.01 13.58 -3.28
CA PHE A 123 -21.48 14.98 -3.35
C PHE A 123 -20.97 15.85 -2.18
N ILE A 124 -20.66 15.25 -1.03
CA ILE A 124 -20.16 15.94 0.18
C ILE A 124 -18.63 16.09 0.23
N GLU A 125 -17.90 15.59 -0.77
CA GLU A 125 -16.44 15.56 -0.77
C GLU A 125 -15.79 16.96 -0.60
N PRO A 126 -16.28 18.05 -1.25
CA PRO A 126 -15.70 19.38 -1.03
C PRO A 126 -15.84 19.88 0.41
N LEU A 127 -16.93 19.52 1.11
CA LEU A 127 -17.11 19.86 2.52
C LEU A 127 -16.11 19.10 3.39
N LEU A 128 -15.93 17.80 3.14
CA LEU A 128 -14.99 16.95 3.88
C LEU A 128 -13.54 17.41 3.69
N GLN A 129 -13.16 17.83 2.49
CA GLN A 129 -11.85 18.41 2.20
C GLN A 129 -11.64 19.74 2.94
N ARG A 130 -12.66 20.62 3.04
CA ARG A 130 -12.60 21.85 3.84
C ARG A 130 -12.41 21.56 5.33
N LEU A 131 -13.12 20.57 5.87
CA LEU A 131 -12.95 20.16 7.27
C LEU A 131 -11.54 19.60 7.52
N LEU A 132 -11.02 18.81 6.59
CA LEU A 132 -9.64 18.30 6.65
C LEU A 132 -8.64 19.46 6.65
N ALA A 133 -8.77 20.40 5.72
CA ALA A 133 -7.91 21.58 5.62
C ALA A 133 -7.94 22.42 6.91
N ALA A 134 -9.11 22.57 7.53
CA ALA A 134 -9.27 23.32 8.78
C ALA A 134 -8.70 22.57 10.03
N SER A 135 -8.41 21.27 9.90
CA SER A 135 -7.85 20.45 10.97
C SER A 135 -6.34 20.27 10.88
N ALA A 136 -5.76 20.37 9.68
CA ALA A 136 -4.36 20.07 9.44
C ALA A 136 -3.46 21.32 9.64
N ASP A 137 -2.41 21.18 10.42
CA ASP A 137 -1.31 22.16 10.52
C ASP A 137 -0.15 21.77 9.60
N GLY A 138 -0.14 20.55 9.05
CA GLY A 138 0.81 20.03 8.08
C GLY A 138 0.32 18.74 7.47
N VAL A 139 0.81 18.40 6.28
CA VAL A 139 0.42 17.21 5.53
C VAL A 139 1.66 16.43 5.10
N LEU A 140 1.65 15.13 5.31
CA LEU A 140 2.59 14.17 4.74
C LEU A 140 1.88 13.39 3.63
N THR A 141 2.49 13.29 2.47
CA THR A 141 1.97 12.51 1.33
C THR A 141 2.99 11.44 0.93
N LEU A 142 2.54 10.41 0.23
CA LEU A 142 3.34 9.24 -0.14
C LEU A 142 3.61 9.14 -1.66
N SER A 143 3.10 10.10 -2.45
CA SER A 143 3.29 10.15 -3.90
C SER A 143 3.18 11.58 -4.43
N SER A 144 3.73 11.80 -5.63
CA SER A 144 3.66 13.12 -6.29
C SER A 144 2.23 13.46 -6.71
N SER A 145 1.44 12.48 -7.17
CA SER A 145 0.06 12.70 -7.57
C SER A 145 -0.80 13.22 -6.41
N VAL A 146 -0.72 12.58 -5.23
CA VAL A 146 -1.44 13.04 -4.03
C VAL A 146 -0.90 14.40 -3.55
N SER A 147 0.41 14.65 -3.68
CA SER A 147 1.00 15.95 -3.33
C SER A 147 0.44 17.09 -4.22
N GLN A 148 0.26 16.82 -5.50
CA GLN A 148 -0.33 17.80 -6.44
C GLN A 148 -1.80 18.09 -6.10
N GLU A 149 -2.59 17.04 -5.78
CA GLU A 149 -3.97 17.22 -5.32
C GLU A 149 -4.05 18.08 -4.05
N VAL A 150 -3.18 17.82 -3.07
CA VAL A 150 -3.11 18.61 -1.82
C VAL A 150 -2.72 20.06 -2.10
N LYS A 151 -1.71 20.30 -2.94
CA LYS A 151 -1.31 21.67 -3.32
C LYS A 151 -2.43 22.44 -3.99
N ALA A 152 -3.23 21.77 -4.81
CA ALA A 152 -4.39 22.38 -5.47
C ALA A 152 -5.53 22.67 -4.48
N ALA A 153 -5.85 21.74 -3.57
CA ALA A 153 -6.96 21.84 -2.63
C ALA A 153 -6.63 22.68 -1.38
N MET A 154 -5.37 22.68 -0.94
CA MET A 154 -4.90 23.25 0.33
C MET A 154 -3.55 23.98 0.16
N PRO A 155 -3.45 25.01 -0.69
CA PRO A 155 -2.17 25.60 -1.11
C PRO A 155 -1.35 26.25 0.01
N ALA A 156 -1.98 26.62 1.13
CA ALA A 156 -1.33 27.29 2.26
C ALA A 156 -0.83 26.34 3.34
N ILE A 157 -1.13 25.03 3.26
CA ILE A 157 -0.74 24.06 4.30
C ILE A 157 0.68 23.58 4.04
N PRO A 158 1.58 23.59 5.05
CA PRO A 158 2.88 22.96 4.96
C PRO A 158 2.77 21.50 4.50
N LEU A 159 3.47 21.13 3.42
CA LEU A 159 3.41 19.82 2.79
C LEU A 159 4.81 19.24 2.67
N LEU A 160 4.99 18.02 3.15
CA LEU A 160 6.17 17.21 2.86
C LEU A 160 5.75 15.97 2.07
N GLN A 161 6.25 15.86 0.85
CA GLN A 161 6.16 14.63 0.08
C GLN A 161 7.25 13.67 0.54
N LEU A 162 6.83 12.49 0.93
CA LEU A 162 7.67 11.34 1.23
C LEU A 162 7.43 10.24 0.18
N PHE A 163 7.73 9.03 0.55
CA PHE A 163 7.58 7.84 -0.27
C PHE A 163 6.85 6.75 0.52
N HIS A 164 6.41 5.70 -0.14
CA HIS A 164 5.91 4.51 0.56
C HIS A 164 7.11 3.61 0.89
N PRO A 165 7.41 3.34 2.18
CA PRO A 165 8.56 2.51 2.56
C PRO A 165 8.44 1.07 2.09
N VAL A 166 9.58 0.44 1.86
CA VAL A 166 9.67 -0.98 1.50
C VAL A 166 9.29 -1.85 2.69
N TYR A 167 8.50 -2.89 2.44
CA TYR A 167 8.17 -3.89 3.45
C TYR A 167 9.24 -4.97 3.45
N GLU A 168 10.00 -5.04 4.53
CA GLU A 168 10.94 -6.14 4.72
C GLU A 168 10.19 -7.45 4.95
N PRO A 169 10.65 -8.55 4.34
CA PRO A 169 10.07 -9.86 4.60
C PRO A 169 10.35 -10.32 6.03
N GLU A 170 9.38 -11.00 6.63
CA GLU A 170 9.50 -11.54 7.98
C GLU A 170 9.94 -13.02 7.92
N GLY A 171 10.82 -13.41 8.82
CA GLY A 171 11.30 -14.81 8.93
C GLY A 171 12.29 -15.24 7.85
N SER A 172 12.50 -16.55 7.72
CA SER A 172 13.38 -17.13 6.70
C SER A 172 12.68 -17.22 5.36
N LEU A 173 13.32 -16.68 4.31
CA LEU A 173 12.80 -16.82 2.95
C LEU A 173 13.08 -18.22 2.39
N PRO A 174 12.10 -18.88 1.76
CA PRO A 174 12.34 -20.13 1.06
C PRO A 174 13.29 -19.91 -0.12
N SER A 175 14.03 -20.95 -0.50
CA SER A 175 14.80 -20.88 -1.74
C SER A 175 13.86 -20.85 -2.96
N VAL A 176 14.34 -20.34 -4.09
CA VAL A 176 13.58 -20.37 -5.36
C VAL A 176 13.18 -21.79 -5.73
N VAL A 177 14.07 -22.75 -5.51
CA VAL A 177 13.85 -24.18 -5.85
C VAL A 177 12.73 -24.77 -4.98
N ASP A 178 12.80 -24.55 -3.65
CA ASP A 178 11.79 -25.07 -2.72
C ASP A 178 10.42 -24.41 -2.98
N ALA A 179 10.41 -23.09 -3.22
CA ALA A 179 9.18 -22.36 -3.51
C ALA A 179 8.51 -22.83 -4.81
N ARG A 180 9.28 -23.03 -5.87
CA ARG A 180 8.75 -23.54 -7.14
C ARG A 180 8.29 -24.99 -7.02
N HIS A 181 9.01 -25.82 -6.28
CA HIS A 181 8.60 -27.19 -6.00
C HIS A 181 7.26 -27.26 -5.25
N GLU A 182 7.09 -26.44 -4.20
CA GLU A 182 5.82 -26.38 -3.43
C GLU A 182 4.64 -25.90 -4.28
N LEU A 183 4.89 -24.98 -5.23
CA LEU A 183 3.87 -24.46 -6.14
C LEU A 183 3.73 -25.28 -7.42
N HIS A 184 4.41 -26.39 -7.56
CA HIS A 184 4.41 -27.26 -8.75
C HIS A 184 4.77 -26.51 -10.05
N LEU A 185 5.72 -25.57 -9.95
CA LEU A 185 6.23 -24.79 -11.07
C LEU A 185 7.53 -25.41 -11.60
N ASP A 186 7.71 -25.38 -12.92
CA ASP A 186 8.96 -25.78 -13.55
C ASP A 186 10.11 -24.83 -13.13
N SER A 187 11.26 -25.42 -12.81
CA SER A 187 12.43 -24.68 -12.35
C SER A 187 12.99 -23.71 -13.39
N SER A 188 12.80 -23.98 -14.68
CA SER A 188 13.32 -23.22 -15.82
C SER A 188 12.31 -22.20 -16.37
N ALA A 189 10.99 -22.39 -16.14
CA ALA A 189 9.95 -21.52 -16.65
C ALA A 189 10.06 -20.09 -16.09
N PRO A 190 9.82 -19.05 -16.90
CA PRO A 190 9.61 -17.69 -16.38
C PRO A 190 8.33 -17.64 -15.55
N VAL A 191 8.39 -17.02 -14.36
CA VAL A 191 7.25 -16.91 -13.45
C VAL A 191 6.96 -15.46 -13.14
N LEU A 192 5.77 -15.00 -13.55
CA LEU A 192 5.21 -13.71 -13.15
C LEU A 192 4.24 -13.89 -11.98
N LEU A 193 4.24 -12.96 -11.04
CA LEU A 193 3.36 -12.96 -9.88
C LEU A 193 2.41 -11.76 -9.91
N PHE A 194 1.12 -12.01 -9.97
CA PHE A 194 0.08 -11.04 -9.60
C PHE A 194 -0.30 -11.29 -8.13
N PHE A 195 -0.14 -10.28 -7.26
CA PHE A 195 -0.30 -10.47 -5.82
C PHE A 195 -1.30 -9.50 -5.17
N GLY A 196 -2.00 -9.99 -4.15
CA GLY A 196 -2.81 -9.21 -3.23
C GLY A 196 -4.31 -9.22 -3.55
N TYR A 197 -5.04 -8.18 -3.16
CA TYR A 197 -6.48 -8.11 -3.42
C TYR A 197 -6.78 -8.02 -4.91
N VAL A 198 -7.63 -8.92 -5.41
CA VAL A 198 -8.09 -8.90 -6.81
C VAL A 198 -9.35 -8.05 -6.87
N ARG A 199 -9.23 -6.90 -7.53
CA ARG A 199 -10.30 -5.93 -7.82
C ARG A 199 -10.16 -5.46 -9.27
N SER A 200 -11.25 -5.04 -9.90
CA SER A 200 -11.27 -4.66 -11.32
C SER A 200 -10.21 -3.63 -11.70
N TYR A 201 -9.99 -2.62 -10.85
CA TYR A 201 -8.98 -1.58 -11.10
C TYR A 201 -7.54 -2.12 -11.10
N LYS A 202 -7.27 -3.29 -10.50
CA LYS A 202 -5.96 -3.93 -10.51
C LYS A 202 -5.62 -4.69 -11.80
N GLY A 203 -6.58 -4.79 -12.72
CA GLY A 203 -6.34 -5.17 -14.10
C GLY A 203 -5.94 -6.62 -14.33
N LEU A 204 -6.31 -7.57 -13.44
CA LEU A 204 -6.03 -8.99 -13.69
C LEU A 204 -6.62 -9.44 -15.04
N GLU A 205 -7.82 -8.99 -15.40
CA GLU A 205 -8.41 -9.25 -16.71
C GLU A 205 -7.52 -8.77 -17.85
N THR A 206 -6.95 -7.56 -17.73
CA THR A 206 -6.04 -7.02 -18.76
C THR A 206 -4.80 -7.89 -18.92
N MET A 207 -4.22 -8.34 -17.79
CA MET A 207 -3.08 -9.27 -17.84
C MET A 207 -3.43 -10.61 -18.49
N LEU A 208 -4.57 -11.21 -18.14
CA LEU A 208 -5.01 -12.45 -18.76
C LEU A 208 -5.21 -12.30 -20.27
N ARG A 209 -5.72 -11.16 -20.74
CA ARG A 209 -5.86 -10.86 -22.17
C ARG A 209 -4.52 -10.61 -22.88
N ALA A 210 -3.49 -10.20 -22.16
CA ALA A 210 -2.13 -10.07 -22.69
C ALA A 210 -1.42 -11.42 -22.85
N MET A 211 -1.78 -12.43 -22.03
CA MET A 211 -1.11 -13.73 -21.99
C MET A 211 -1.00 -14.44 -23.35
N PRO A 212 -2.03 -14.49 -24.23
CA PRO A 212 -1.90 -15.16 -25.51
C PRO A 212 -0.75 -14.60 -26.36
N ALA A 213 -0.56 -13.27 -26.40
CA ALA A 213 0.54 -12.65 -27.14
C ALA A 213 1.90 -12.95 -26.48
N ILE A 214 1.97 -12.95 -25.16
CA ILE A 214 3.18 -13.29 -24.38
C ILE A 214 3.58 -14.75 -24.65
N LEU A 215 2.62 -15.69 -24.65
CA LEU A 215 2.87 -17.11 -24.84
C LEU A 215 3.29 -17.49 -26.26
N LEU A 216 3.00 -16.67 -27.27
CA LEU A 216 3.58 -16.82 -28.60
C LEU A 216 5.10 -16.68 -28.59
N ARG A 217 5.64 -15.88 -27.65
CA ARG A 217 7.06 -15.63 -27.51
C ARG A 217 7.73 -16.57 -26.50
N GLU A 218 7.05 -16.84 -25.38
CA GLU A 218 7.54 -17.71 -24.29
C GLU A 218 6.45 -18.69 -23.83
N PRO A 219 6.31 -19.84 -24.51
CA PRO A 219 5.23 -20.80 -24.23
C PRO A 219 5.26 -21.40 -22.80
N LEU A 220 6.42 -21.38 -22.14
CA LEU A 220 6.60 -21.93 -20.79
C LEU A 220 6.29 -20.92 -19.68
N LEU A 221 6.05 -19.64 -20.00
CA LEU A 221 5.76 -18.63 -18.98
C LEU A 221 4.54 -19.00 -18.14
N ARG A 222 4.69 -18.83 -16.82
CA ARG A 222 3.64 -19.06 -15.84
C ARG A 222 3.21 -17.74 -15.21
N LEU A 223 1.92 -17.52 -15.09
CA LEU A 223 1.33 -16.44 -14.30
C LEU A 223 0.72 -17.03 -13.03
N VAL A 224 1.32 -16.73 -11.90
CA VAL A 224 0.79 -17.05 -10.57
C VAL A 224 -0.05 -15.88 -10.08
N VAL A 225 -1.31 -16.12 -9.73
CA VAL A 225 -2.24 -15.13 -9.16
C VAL A 225 -2.57 -15.54 -7.74
N ALA A 226 -2.04 -14.81 -6.76
CA ALA A 226 -2.23 -15.13 -5.35
C ALA A 226 -2.87 -13.96 -4.59
N GLY A 227 -4.05 -14.19 -3.99
CA GLY A 227 -4.71 -13.16 -3.20
C GLY A 227 -6.21 -13.32 -3.02
N HIS A 228 -6.79 -12.39 -2.27
CA HIS A 228 -8.22 -12.40 -1.97
C HIS A 228 -9.00 -11.72 -3.11
N PHE A 229 -9.95 -12.47 -3.69
CA PHE A 229 -10.82 -11.98 -4.75
C PHE A 229 -12.05 -11.31 -4.14
N TYR A 230 -12.26 -10.03 -4.44
CA TYR A 230 -13.50 -9.32 -4.11
C TYR A 230 -14.58 -9.53 -5.16
N GLU A 231 -14.18 -9.99 -6.35
CA GLU A 231 -15.05 -10.34 -7.45
C GLU A 231 -15.18 -11.86 -7.56
N ASP A 232 -16.15 -12.33 -8.34
CA ASP A 232 -16.36 -13.75 -8.54
C ASP A 232 -15.16 -14.43 -9.23
N VAL A 233 -14.48 -15.30 -8.51
CA VAL A 233 -13.34 -16.09 -9.03
C VAL A 233 -13.73 -16.87 -10.29
N SER A 234 -14.99 -17.31 -10.40
CA SER A 234 -15.47 -18.09 -11.55
C SER A 234 -15.44 -17.29 -12.84
N PHE A 235 -15.54 -15.95 -12.77
CA PHE A 235 -15.33 -15.09 -13.94
C PHE A 235 -13.90 -15.26 -14.50
N TYR A 236 -12.90 -15.20 -13.63
CA TYR A 236 -11.50 -15.32 -14.05
C TYR A 236 -11.16 -16.73 -14.51
N ARG A 237 -11.72 -17.78 -13.89
CA ARG A 237 -11.57 -19.16 -14.35
C ARG A 237 -12.12 -19.35 -15.76
N ARG A 238 -13.35 -18.89 -16.01
CA ARG A 238 -13.94 -18.94 -17.38
C ARG A 238 -13.10 -18.14 -18.39
N LEU A 239 -12.51 -17.02 -18.00
CA LEU A 239 -11.64 -16.24 -18.88
C LEU A 239 -10.35 -17.00 -19.21
N VAL A 240 -9.74 -17.64 -18.21
CA VAL A 240 -8.57 -18.52 -18.40
C VAL A 240 -8.89 -19.65 -19.38
N ASP A 241 -10.02 -20.33 -19.17
CA ASP A 241 -10.47 -21.41 -20.05
C ASP A 241 -10.76 -20.91 -21.48
N HIS A 242 -11.48 -19.80 -21.63
CA HIS A 242 -11.82 -19.19 -22.92
C HIS A 242 -10.57 -18.76 -23.72
N LEU A 243 -9.54 -18.30 -23.06
CA LEU A 243 -8.27 -17.88 -23.66
C LEU A 243 -7.27 -19.03 -23.83
N GLY A 244 -7.62 -20.26 -23.42
CA GLY A 244 -6.76 -21.43 -23.52
C GLY A 244 -5.54 -21.41 -22.61
N LEU A 245 -5.62 -20.72 -21.47
CA LEU A 245 -4.50 -20.44 -20.58
C LEU A 245 -4.34 -21.44 -19.41
N GLY A 246 -5.13 -22.53 -19.38
CA GLY A 246 -5.17 -23.47 -18.26
C GLY A 246 -3.83 -24.12 -17.89
N GLY A 247 -2.89 -24.22 -18.85
CA GLY A 247 -1.53 -24.70 -18.60
C GLY A 247 -0.53 -23.64 -18.12
N ASN A 248 -0.90 -22.35 -18.14
CA ASN A 248 0.01 -21.23 -17.92
C ASN A 248 -0.41 -20.29 -16.78
N VAL A 249 -1.63 -20.43 -16.24
CA VAL A 249 -2.17 -19.55 -15.20
C VAL A 249 -2.60 -20.37 -13.98
N ASP A 250 -2.02 -20.06 -12.82
CA ASP A 250 -2.35 -20.66 -11.54
C ASP A 250 -3.07 -19.66 -10.66
N LEU A 251 -4.33 -19.95 -10.30
CA LEU A 251 -5.13 -19.10 -9.41
C LEU A 251 -5.15 -19.66 -8.00
N TYR A 252 -4.63 -18.90 -7.03
CA TYR A 252 -4.64 -19.19 -5.60
C TYR A 252 -5.56 -18.19 -4.87
N PRO A 253 -6.88 -18.42 -4.90
CA PRO A 253 -7.84 -17.51 -4.26
C PRO A 253 -7.83 -17.69 -2.74
N GLY A 254 -7.81 -16.58 -2.02
CA GLY A 254 -7.87 -16.54 -0.56
C GLY A 254 -6.96 -15.45 0.02
N TYR A 255 -7.11 -15.21 1.32
CA TYR A 255 -6.18 -14.35 2.04
C TYR A 255 -4.79 -15.01 2.10
N VAL A 256 -3.77 -14.23 1.79
CA VAL A 256 -2.37 -14.68 1.85
C VAL A 256 -1.70 -14.04 3.04
N SER A 257 -1.29 -14.84 4.03
CA SER A 257 -0.53 -14.33 5.19
C SER A 257 0.85 -13.81 4.79
N THR A 258 1.47 -13.04 5.66
CA THR A 258 2.82 -12.49 5.42
C THR A 258 3.84 -13.60 5.16
N GLU A 259 3.79 -14.69 5.95
CA GLU A 259 4.70 -15.84 5.81
C GLU A 259 4.49 -16.54 4.47
N ARG A 260 3.22 -16.76 4.09
CA ARG A 260 2.90 -17.40 2.82
C ARG A 260 3.18 -16.51 1.61
N SER A 261 3.19 -15.18 1.77
CA SER A 261 3.59 -14.26 0.71
C SER A 261 5.04 -14.50 0.27
N ALA A 262 5.93 -14.84 1.21
CA ALA A 262 7.33 -15.14 0.93
C ALA A 262 7.49 -16.29 -0.08
N LEU A 263 6.63 -17.31 -0.03
CA LEU A 263 6.62 -18.41 -0.98
C LEU A 263 6.37 -17.94 -2.42
N TYR A 264 5.33 -17.14 -2.62
CA TYR A 264 4.96 -16.67 -3.97
C TYR A 264 6.02 -15.72 -4.55
N PHE A 265 6.53 -14.78 -3.72
CA PHE A 265 7.60 -13.89 -4.18
C PHE A 265 8.91 -14.64 -4.42
N ALA A 266 9.24 -15.66 -3.62
CA ALA A 266 10.44 -16.47 -3.85
C ALA A 266 10.36 -17.26 -5.16
N ALA A 267 9.19 -17.79 -5.53
CA ALA A 267 9.00 -18.53 -6.77
C ALA A 267 9.03 -17.65 -8.03
N ALA A 268 8.64 -16.36 -7.91
CA ALA A 268 8.51 -15.45 -9.02
C ALA A 268 9.86 -14.88 -9.51
N ASP A 269 9.96 -14.58 -10.80
CA ASP A 269 11.06 -13.80 -11.38
C ASP A 269 10.76 -12.30 -11.33
N ALA A 270 9.47 -11.89 -11.51
CA ALA A 270 9.01 -10.52 -11.37
C ALA A 270 7.57 -10.47 -10.86
N ALA A 271 7.19 -9.38 -10.18
CA ALA A 271 5.79 -9.10 -9.90
C ALA A 271 5.19 -8.22 -11.00
N VAL A 272 3.93 -8.52 -11.41
CA VAL A 272 3.22 -7.74 -12.43
C VAL A 272 2.04 -7.00 -11.81
N LEU A 273 1.96 -5.69 -12.05
CA LEU A 273 0.94 -4.79 -11.56
C LEU A 273 0.23 -4.10 -12.74
N PRO A 274 -0.71 -4.79 -13.39
CA PRO A 274 -1.39 -4.33 -14.61
C PRO A 274 -2.54 -3.36 -14.29
N TYR A 275 -2.34 -2.44 -13.34
CA TYR A 275 -3.40 -1.61 -12.79
C TYR A 275 -3.99 -0.67 -13.84
N ARG A 276 -5.30 -0.43 -13.76
CA ARG A 276 -6.04 0.56 -14.58
C ARG A 276 -6.10 1.92 -13.89
N SER A 277 -5.99 1.93 -12.56
CA SER A 277 -5.85 3.15 -11.76
C SER A 277 -5.13 2.83 -10.46
N ALA A 278 -4.34 3.76 -9.96
CA ALA A 278 -3.67 3.63 -8.67
C ALA A 278 -3.26 5.00 -8.14
N THR A 279 -3.32 5.21 -6.83
CA THR A 279 -2.62 6.31 -6.16
C THR A 279 -1.22 5.87 -5.73
N GLN A 280 -1.09 4.63 -5.29
CA GLN A 280 0.16 3.95 -4.90
C GLN A 280 -0.10 2.44 -4.77
N SER A 281 0.96 1.64 -4.59
CA SER A 281 0.80 0.20 -4.37
C SER A 281 1.82 -0.37 -3.38
N GLY A 282 1.34 -0.90 -2.26
CA GLY A 282 2.17 -1.66 -1.32
C GLY A 282 2.73 -2.97 -1.91
N VAL A 283 2.20 -3.44 -3.05
CA VAL A 283 2.71 -4.65 -3.72
C VAL A 283 4.07 -4.40 -4.37
N VAL A 284 4.32 -3.18 -4.90
CA VAL A 284 5.66 -2.79 -5.39
C VAL A 284 6.66 -2.88 -4.24
N GLN A 285 6.30 -2.36 -3.07
CA GLN A 285 7.16 -2.36 -1.89
C GLN A 285 7.41 -3.77 -1.36
N LEU A 286 6.40 -4.65 -1.42
CA LEU A 286 6.57 -6.07 -1.10
C LEU A 286 7.51 -6.76 -2.08
N ALA A 287 7.36 -6.53 -3.39
CA ALA A 287 8.21 -7.11 -4.41
C ALA A 287 9.68 -6.74 -4.20
N TYR A 288 9.95 -5.46 -3.98
CA TYR A 288 11.31 -4.99 -3.69
C TYR A 288 11.85 -5.52 -2.36
N GLY A 289 11.02 -5.62 -1.32
CA GLY A 289 11.39 -6.28 -0.06
C GLY A 289 11.87 -7.72 -0.27
N HIS A 290 11.25 -8.43 -1.19
CA HIS A 290 11.65 -9.79 -1.60
C HIS A 290 12.75 -9.81 -2.68
N GLY A 291 13.33 -8.67 -3.04
CA GLY A 291 14.37 -8.56 -4.08
C GLY A 291 13.87 -8.87 -5.49
N ARG A 292 12.56 -8.69 -5.76
CA ARG A 292 11.95 -8.96 -7.07
C ARG A 292 11.69 -7.68 -7.83
N PRO A 293 12.09 -7.59 -9.11
CA PRO A 293 11.71 -6.49 -9.98
C PRO A 293 10.20 -6.50 -10.25
N VAL A 294 9.70 -5.38 -10.76
CA VAL A 294 8.28 -5.21 -11.05
C VAL A 294 8.03 -4.84 -12.50
N ILE A 295 6.87 -5.24 -13.03
CA ILE A 295 6.34 -4.79 -14.31
C ILE A 295 5.06 -4.03 -14.00
N VAL A 296 4.98 -2.75 -14.33
CA VAL A 296 3.86 -1.88 -13.94
C VAL A 296 3.26 -1.17 -15.16
N THR A 297 1.97 -0.87 -15.09
CA THR A 297 1.32 0.06 -16.03
C THR A 297 1.62 1.52 -15.65
N PRO A 298 1.57 2.48 -16.60
CA PRO A 298 1.91 3.89 -16.35
C PRO A 298 0.75 4.67 -15.70
N VAL A 299 0.20 4.14 -14.58
CA VAL A 299 -0.95 4.75 -13.90
C VAL A 299 -0.59 5.21 -12.48
N GLY A 300 -1.10 6.37 -12.10
CA GLY A 300 -0.88 6.97 -10.79
C GLY A 300 0.60 7.09 -10.44
N ALA A 301 0.97 6.69 -9.22
CA ALA A 301 2.35 6.75 -8.75
C ALA A 301 3.18 5.49 -9.06
N LEU A 302 2.65 4.51 -9.81
CA LEU A 302 3.41 3.28 -10.11
C LEU A 302 4.72 3.56 -10.86
N PRO A 303 4.77 4.41 -11.91
CA PRO A 303 6.03 4.72 -12.61
C PRO A 303 7.09 5.38 -11.73
N GLU A 304 6.67 6.18 -10.72
CA GLU A 304 7.58 6.86 -9.79
C GLU A 304 8.40 5.87 -8.93
N MET A 305 7.87 4.67 -8.76
CA MET A 305 8.47 3.61 -7.94
C MET A 305 9.39 2.68 -8.74
N VAL A 306 9.53 2.89 -10.05
CA VAL A 306 10.31 2.02 -10.93
C VAL A 306 11.44 2.81 -11.58
N ARG A 307 12.64 2.27 -11.51
CA ARG A 307 13.79 2.70 -12.34
C ARG A 307 13.87 1.75 -13.54
N PRO A 308 13.41 2.17 -14.74
CA PRO A 308 13.33 1.28 -15.90
C PRO A 308 14.67 0.62 -16.22
N GLY A 309 14.68 -0.71 -16.40
CA GLY A 309 15.88 -1.49 -16.65
C GLY A 309 16.76 -1.76 -15.42
N GLU A 310 16.53 -1.10 -14.26
CA GLU A 310 17.28 -1.28 -13.02
C GLU A 310 16.47 -2.00 -11.93
N THR A 311 15.20 -1.61 -11.74
CA THR A 311 14.33 -2.19 -10.73
C THR A 311 13.04 -2.78 -11.31
N GLY A 312 12.80 -2.61 -12.61
CA GLY A 312 11.61 -3.11 -13.28
C GLY A 312 11.36 -2.48 -14.64
N TRP A 313 10.15 -2.62 -15.13
CA TRP A 313 9.68 -2.14 -16.43
C TRP A 313 8.36 -1.39 -16.27
N VAL A 314 8.17 -0.39 -17.12
CA VAL A 314 6.93 0.38 -17.18
C VAL A 314 6.31 0.17 -18.56
N ALA A 315 5.11 -0.39 -18.63
CA ALA A 315 4.38 -0.57 -19.88
C ALA A 315 4.11 0.77 -20.59
N GLY A 316 4.01 0.78 -21.89
CA GLY A 316 3.71 1.99 -22.66
C GLY A 316 2.33 2.57 -22.34
N ASP A 317 1.37 1.67 -22.07
CA ASP A 317 0.02 2.01 -21.61
C ASP A 317 -0.56 0.86 -20.76
N ALA A 318 -1.83 0.99 -20.35
CA ALA A 318 -2.53 -0.02 -19.54
C ALA A 318 -3.36 -1.01 -20.42
N SER A 319 -3.04 -1.14 -21.70
CA SER A 319 -3.66 -2.13 -22.60
C SER A 319 -3.02 -3.52 -22.47
N PRO A 320 -3.68 -4.59 -22.95
CA PRO A 320 -3.05 -5.90 -23.06
C PRO A 320 -1.78 -5.89 -23.92
N GLU A 321 -1.75 -5.10 -24.99
CA GLU A 321 -0.63 -4.95 -25.91
C GLU A 321 0.57 -4.30 -25.20
N GLY A 322 0.36 -3.16 -24.53
CA GLY A 322 1.43 -2.47 -23.77
C GLY A 322 2.00 -3.33 -22.64
N LEU A 323 1.15 -4.17 -21.99
CA LEU A 323 1.63 -5.14 -20.99
C LEU A 323 2.44 -6.27 -21.66
N ALA A 324 2.00 -6.78 -22.79
CA ALA A 324 2.72 -7.83 -23.52
C ALA A 324 4.12 -7.34 -23.96
N ASP A 325 4.23 -6.10 -24.41
CA ASP A 325 5.51 -5.48 -24.78
C ASP A 325 6.45 -5.36 -23.56
N ALA A 326 5.95 -4.86 -22.42
CA ALA A 326 6.75 -4.74 -21.20
C ALA A 326 7.19 -6.11 -20.65
N VAL A 327 6.34 -7.13 -20.74
CA VAL A 327 6.72 -8.52 -20.42
C VAL A 327 7.75 -9.03 -21.43
N GLY A 328 7.65 -8.64 -22.69
CA GLY A 328 8.63 -8.94 -23.72
C GLY A 328 10.03 -8.40 -23.36
N GLU A 329 10.11 -7.13 -22.91
CA GLU A 329 11.37 -6.52 -22.45
C GLU A 329 11.94 -7.24 -21.20
N PHE A 330 11.06 -7.65 -20.28
CA PHE A 330 11.45 -8.48 -19.16
C PHE A 330 12.07 -9.81 -19.60
N LEU A 331 11.44 -10.51 -20.55
CA LEU A 331 11.93 -11.78 -21.08
C LEU A 331 13.29 -11.66 -21.74
N ASP A 332 13.51 -10.59 -22.53
CA ASP A 332 14.81 -10.30 -23.16
C ASP A 332 15.91 -9.96 -22.15
N SER A 333 15.51 -9.48 -20.98
CA SER A 333 16.40 -9.08 -19.89
C SER A 333 16.58 -10.15 -18.83
N ARG A 334 15.93 -11.32 -18.96
CA ARG A 334 15.86 -12.35 -17.91
C ARG A 334 17.25 -12.80 -17.40
N GLU A 335 18.21 -12.95 -18.29
CA GLU A 335 19.60 -13.30 -17.92
C GLU A 335 20.26 -12.24 -17.04
N ARG A 336 19.78 -10.98 -17.09
CA ARG A 336 20.29 -9.84 -16.32
C ARG A 336 19.56 -9.63 -15.00
N LEU A 337 18.56 -10.43 -14.62
CA LEU A 337 17.82 -10.26 -13.35
C LEU A 337 18.75 -10.27 -12.12
N ALA A 338 19.81 -11.06 -12.15
CA ALA A 338 20.81 -11.07 -11.09
C ALA A 338 21.54 -9.72 -10.96
N SER A 339 21.77 -9.01 -12.06
CA SER A 339 22.41 -7.69 -12.07
C SER A 339 21.49 -6.55 -11.60
N MET A 340 20.17 -6.76 -11.52
CA MET A 340 19.23 -5.79 -10.98
C MET A 340 19.20 -5.79 -9.44
N ARG A 341 19.68 -6.85 -8.79
CA ARG A 341 19.69 -6.96 -7.32
C ARG A 341 20.36 -5.77 -6.63
N PRO A 342 21.56 -5.29 -7.02
CA PRO A 342 22.19 -4.15 -6.37
C PRO A 342 21.33 -2.87 -6.45
N ALA A 343 20.65 -2.63 -7.57
CA ALA A 343 19.77 -1.48 -7.74
C ALA A 343 18.52 -1.60 -6.86
N ILE A 344 17.90 -2.79 -6.76
CA ILE A 344 16.78 -3.06 -5.86
C ILE A 344 17.23 -2.90 -4.40
N GLU A 345 18.41 -3.38 -4.01
CA GLU A 345 18.96 -3.20 -2.67
C GLU A 345 19.25 -1.73 -2.35
N ALA A 346 19.75 -0.95 -3.32
CA ALA A 346 19.90 0.49 -3.16
C ALA A 346 18.54 1.17 -2.95
N PHE A 347 17.54 0.79 -3.75
CA PHE A 347 16.16 1.28 -3.60
C PHE A 347 15.60 0.95 -2.19
N ARG A 348 15.77 -0.27 -1.70
CA ARG A 348 15.34 -0.68 -0.36
C ARG A 348 15.94 0.21 0.74
N ARG A 349 17.23 0.56 0.66
CA ARG A 349 17.87 1.46 1.62
C ARG A 349 17.31 2.88 1.56
N ASP A 350 17.17 3.42 0.36
CA ASP A 350 16.67 4.78 0.13
C ASP A 350 15.20 4.92 0.59
N TYR A 351 14.40 3.87 0.43
CA TYR A 351 12.98 3.80 0.75
C TYR A 351 12.70 2.98 2.01
N SER A 352 13.62 2.99 2.96
CA SER A 352 13.48 2.26 4.23
C SER A 352 12.55 2.99 5.22
N TRP A 353 12.02 2.24 6.19
CA TRP A 353 11.27 2.80 7.31
C TRP A 353 12.09 3.76 8.15
N GLU A 354 13.38 3.52 8.26
CA GLU A 354 14.34 4.40 8.94
C GLU A 354 14.42 5.78 8.25
N ALA A 355 14.69 5.82 6.94
CA ALA A 355 14.75 7.06 6.17
C ALA A 355 13.42 7.83 6.23
N PHE A 356 12.30 7.10 6.16
CA PHE A 356 10.96 7.66 6.30
C PHE A 356 10.76 8.30 7.68
N ALA A 357 11.02 7.56 8.76
CA ALA A 357 10.81 8.03 10.14
C ALA A 357 11.67 9.25 10.47
N VAL A 358 12.93 9.28 10.01
CA VAL A 358 13.81 10.45 10.18
C VAL A 358 13.22 11.69 9.51
N SER A 359 12.77 11.56 8.25
CA SER A 359 12.22 12.69 7.48
C SER A 359 10.86 13.14 8.01
N ALA A 360 9.95 12.20 8.28
CA ALA A 360 8.65 12.48 8.88
C ALA A 360 8.78 13.13 10.25
N GLY A 361 9.66 12.61 11.10
CA GLY A 361 9.87 13.15 12.45
C GLY A 361 10.41 14.57 12.47
N LYS A 362 11.35 14.92 11.56
CA LYS A 362 11.82 16.32 11.41
C LYS A 362 10.69 17.26 11.02
N PHE A 363 9.81 16.82 10.12
CA PHE A 363 8.63 17.60 9.74
C PHE A 363 7.67 17.77 10.91
N LEU A 364 7.39 16.70 11.67
CA LEU A 364 6.56 16.76 12.87
C LEU A 364 7.12 17.75 13.90
N GLU A 365 8.45 17.77 14.13
CA GLU A 365 9.09 18.75 15.03
C GLU A 365 8.93 20.19 14.54
N THR A 366 9.09 20.41 13.22
CA THR A 366 8.91 21.74 12.62
C THR A 366 7.48 22.25 12.84
N ILE A 367 6.50 21.39 12.57
CA ILE A 367 5.09 21.75 12.79
C ILE A 367 4.79 21.93 14.28
N ALA A 368 5.28 21.06 15.18
CA ALA A 368 5.07 21.18 16.62
C ALA A 368 5.64 22.49 17.17
N ALA A 369 6.81 22.94 16.68
CA ALA A 369 7.45 24.20 17.09
C ALA A 369 6.78 25.46 16.53
N GLY A 370 5.87 25.34 15.58
CA GLY A 370 5.18 26.48 14.96
C GLY A 370 5.98 27.21 13.88
N ARG A 371 6.89 26.53 13.28
CA ARG A 371 7.75 27.04 12.21
C ARG A 371 7.30 26.59 10.83
#